data_d9f0dccc326ee7c6c0273538c419a863
#
_entry.id   d9f0dccc326ee7c6c0273538c419a863
#
_cell.length_a   1.000
_cell.length_b   1.000
_cell.length_c   1.000
_cell.angle_alpha   90.00
_cell.angle_beta   90.00
_cell.angle_gamma   90.00
#
_symmetry.space_group_name_H-M   'P 1'
#
loop_
_entity.id
_entity.type
_entity.pdbx_description
1 polymer ?
#
loop_
_entity_poly.entity_id
_entity_poly.type
_entity_poly.pdbx_seq_one_letter_code
_entity_poly.pdbx_strand_id
1 'polypeptide(L)'
;MRIGLGLAAVGRPGYINLGRDRDLPAERTVDALRRRSHELLDAAYAAGVRYVDVARSYGRAEEFLAAWLPGHDDVVVASKWGYTYTAGWRVDAPVHEAKDHSPATFARQLDETRALLGGRLDTYQIHSVTPESPALTDRTLHRALASLAATGVTIGLSVSGPHQADAIRAALRVEVDGEPLFRTVQATWNLLERSAGPALTEAHADGRRVVVKEGLANGRLAGNDSAALAAALAQPFADIVLSGAATVAQLTSNLRALEATATATAPAPAASPESPDDYWRTRSALAWS
;
A
#
# COMPACT_ATOMS: atom_id res chain seq x y z
N MET A 1 -15.64 -6.05 3.62
CA MET A 1 -14.47 -6.96 3.81
C MET A 1 -13.27 -6.13 4.22
N ARG A 2 -12.44 -6.61 5.17
CA ARG A 2 -11.26 -5.87 5.69
C ARG A 2 -9.94 -6.20 4.97
N ILE A 3 -9.96 -7.02 3.93
CA ILE A 3 -8.81 -7.25 3.04
C ILE A 3 -8.95 -6.39 1.79
N GLY A 4 -7.85 -5.74 1.41
CA GLY A 4 -7.66 -5.03 0.16
C GLY A 4 -6.60 -5.71 -0.71
N LEU A 5 -6.61 -5.45 -2.02
CA LEU A 5 -5.61 -5.94 -2.96
C LEU A 5 -4.62 -4.83 -3.33
N GLY A 6 -3.32 -5.06 -3.09
CA GLY A 6 -2.25 -4.18 -3.54
C GLY A 6 -1.60 -4.70 -4.83
N LEU A 7 -1.43 -3.84 -5.85
CA LEU A 7 -0.86 -4.24 -7.14
C LEU A 7 0.64 -3.95 -7.27
N ALA A 8 1.35 -3.62 -6.18
CA ALA A 8 2.79 -3.35 -6.21
C ALA A 8 3.62 -4.51 -6.78
N ALA A 9 3.20 -5.75 -6.51
CA ALA A 9 3.89 -6.95 -6.95
C ALA A 9 3.66 -7.31 -8.43
N VAL A 10 2.60 -6.83 -9.06
CA VAL A 10 2.20 -7.22 -10.43
C VAL A 10 2.14 -6.05 -11.41
N GLY A 11 2.27 -4.81 -10.94
CA GLY A 11 2.22 -3.61 -11.78
C GLY A 11 3.51 -3.33 -12.55
N ARG A 12 4.61 -4.01 -12.23
CA ARG A 12 5.97 -3.80 -12.79
C ARG A 12 6.79 -5.09 -12.75
N PRO A 13 7.84 -5.23 -13.59
CA PRO A 13 8.59 -6.49 -13.72
C PRO A 13 9.46 -6.82 -12.50
N GLY A 14 9.97 -5.84 -11.76
CA GLY A 14 10.79 -6.02 -10.56
C GLY A 14 10.12 -5.47 -9.29
N TYR A 15 10.25 -6.17 -8.17
CA TYR A 15 9.81 -5.72 -6.84
C TYR A 15 10.59 -6.40 -5.72
N ILE A 16 10.64 -5.80 -4.54
CA ILE A 16 11.32 -6.32 -3.34
C ILE A 16 10.44 -7.33 -2.58
N ASN A 17 10.30 -8.54 -3.10
CA ASN A 17 9.49 -9.57 -2.45
C ASN A 17 10.11 -10.95 -2.65
N LEU A 18 10.40 -11.67 -1.56
CA LEU A 18 11.04 -12.99 -1.61
C LEU A 18 10.15 -13.99 -2.37
N GLY A 19 10.78 -14.76 -3.26
CA GLY A 19 10.13 -15.81 -4.04
C GLY A 19 9.27 -15.32 -5.21
N ARG A 20 9.15 -14.01 -5.42
CA ARG A 20 8.30 -13.43 -6.44
C ARG A 20 8.71 -13.80 -7.87
N ASP A 21 9.97 -14.02 -8.12
CA ASP A 21 10.52 -14.47 -9.40
C ASP A 21 9.89 -15.78 -9.90
N ARG A 22 9.45 -16.65 -8.97
CA ARG A 22 8.74 -17.91 -9.26
C ARG A 22 7.25 -17.74 -9.46
N ASP A 23 6.66 -16.68 -8.91
CA ASP A 23 5.22 -16.44 -8.89
C ASP A 23 4.72 -15.65 -10.10
N LEU A 24 5.61 -14.89 -10.73
CA LEU A 24 5.29 -14.11 -11.93
C LEU A 24 5.47 -14.92 -13.22
N PRO A 25 4.82 -14.48 -14.33
CA PRO A 25 5.10 -15.03 -15.65
C PRO A 25 6.59 -14.98 -15.97
N ALA A 26 7.13 -16.03 -16.61
CA ALA A 26 8.52 -16.07 -17.03
C ALA A 26 8.89 -14.88 -17.96
N GLU A 27 7.98 -14.56 -18.86
CA GLU A 27 8.05 -13.33 -19.66
C GLU A 27 7.30 -12.22 -18.94
N ARG A 28 8.04 -11.24 -18.44
CA ARG A 28 7.47 -10.10 -17.71
C ARG A 28 7.12 -8.95 -18.66
N THR A 29 6.48 -9.28 -19.80
CA THR A 29 5.97 -8.28 -20.72
C THR A 29 4.84 -7.46 -20.08
N VAL A 30 4.58 -6.28 -20.61
CA VAL A 30 3.45 -5.44 -20.17
C VAL A 30 2.14 -6.21 -20.24
N ASP A 31 1.91 -6.92 -21.34
CA ASP A 31 0.68 -7.69 -21.57
C ASP A 31 0.54 -8.87 -20.61
N ALA A 32 1.64 -9.58 -20.30
CA ALA A 32 1.61 -10.69 -19.36
C ALA A 32 1.29 -10.20 -17.94
N LEU A 33 1.87 -9.08 -17.51
CA LEU A 33 1.59 -8.51 -16.18
C LEU A 33 0.21 -7.85 -16.12
N ARG A 34 -0.27 -7.25 -17.21
CA ARG A 34 -1.66 -6.77 -17.28
C ARG A 34 -2.65 -7.92 -17.10
N ARG A 35 -2.50 -9.01 -17.84
CA ARG A 35 -3.35 -10.22 -17.68
C ARG A 35 -3.32 -10.75 -16.25
N ARG A 36 -2.12 -10.90 -15.66
CA ARG A 36 -1.97 -11.34 -14.27
C ARG A 36 -2.66 -10.39 -13.29
N SER A 37 -2.56 -9.07 -13.51
CA SER A 37 -3.25 -8.08 -12.66
C SER A 37 -4.77 -8.23 -12.76
N HIS A 38 -5.31 -8.43 -13.97
CA HIS A 38 -6.75 -8.63 -14.18
C HIS A 38 -7.24 -9.95 -13.57
N GLU A 39 -6.51 -11.07 -13.73
CA GLU A 39 -6.81 -12.34 -13.06
C GLU A 39 -6.92 -12.20 -11.54
N LEU A 40 -6.00 -11.43 -10.93
CA LEU A 40 -6.04 -11.15 -9.49
C LEU A 40 -7.20 -10.24 -9.10
N LEU A 41 -7.47 -9.20 -9.89
CA LEU A 41 -8.59 -8.28 -9.66
C LEU A 41 -9.93 -9.00 -9.75
N ASP A 42 -10.12 -9.85 -10.77
CA ASP A 42 -11.32 -10.67 -10.95
C ASP A 42 -11.53 -11.62 -9.77
N ALA A 43 -10.48 -12.34 -9.37
CA ALA A 43 -10.55 -13.26 -8.24
C ALA A 43 -10.82 -12.53 -6.92
N ALA A 44 -10.18 -11.38 -6.70
CA ALA A 44 -10.40 -10.55 -5.52
C ALA A 44 -11.84 -10.01 -5.48
N TYR A 45 -12.34 -9.49 -6.60
CA TYR A 45 -13.69 -8.97 -6.72
C TYR A 45 -14.75 -10.05 -6.50
N ALA A 46 -14.59 -11.23 -7.11
CA ALA A 46 -15.46 -12.38 -6.92
C ALA A 46 -15.48 -12.85 -5.46
N ALA A 47 -14.36 -12.72 -4.74
CA ALA A 47 -14.26 -13.03 -3.31
C ALA A 47 -14.82 -11.91 -2.40
N GLY A 48 -15.31 -10.79 -2.96
CA GLY A 48 -15.88 -9.67 -2.21
C GLY A 48 -14.89 -8.60 -1.77
N VAL A 49 -13.65 -8.61 -2.25
CA VAL A 49 -12.69 -7.50 -2.04
C VAL A 49 -13.17 -6.28 -2.82
N ARG A 50 -13.18 -5.12 -2.15
CA ARG A 50 -13.66 -3.84 -2.72
C ARG A 50 -12.69 -2.67 -2.48
N TYR A 51 -11.46 -2.95 -2.08
CA TYR A 51 -10.41 -1.94 -1.89
C TYR A 51 -9.18 -2.35 -2.69
N VAL A 52 -8.76 -1.51 -3.63
CA VAL A 52 -7.58 -1.74 -4.47
C VAL A 52 -6.58 -0.61 -4.28
N ASP A 53 -5.33 -0.99 -4.04
CA ASP A 53 -4.22 -0.08 -3.73
C ASP A 53 -3.15 -0.14 -4.83
N VAL A 54 -2.92 1.00 -5.47
CA VAL A 54 -1.92 1.21 -6.51
C VAL A 54 -0.99 2.39 -6.17
N ALA A 55 -0.07 2.71 -7.06
CA ALA A 55 0.78 3.91 -6.97
C ALA A 55 1.38 4.26 -8.34
N ARG A 56 1.73 5.56 -8.53
CA ARG A 56 2.47 6.04 -9.69
C ARG A 56 3.78 5.28 -9.93
N SER A 57 4.46 4.90 -8.85
CA SER A 57 5.72 4.16 -8.93
C SER A 57 5.56 2.65 -9.15
N TYR A 58 4.35 2.10 -9.16
CA TYR A 58 4.15 0.67 -9.41
C TYR A 58 4.09 0.35 -10.92
N GLY A 59 4.97 0.95 -11.69
CA GLY A 59 5.07 0.73 -13.13
C GLY A 59 3.79 1.13 -13.86
N ARG A 60 3.01 0.15 -14.33
CA ARG A 60 1.74 0.36 -15.03
C ARG A 60 0.50 -0.07 -14.23
N ALA A 61 0.62 -0.19 -12.90
CA ALA A 61 -0.49 -0.66 -12.07
C ALA A 61 -1.76 0.19 -12.21
N GLU A 62 -1.64 1.53 -12.29
CA GLU A 62 -2.80 2.41 -12.51
C GLU A 62 -3.43 2.20 -13.88
N GLU A 63 -2.63 1.99 -14.94
CA GLU A 63 -3.12 1.69 -16.29
C GLU A 63 -3.86 0.35 -16.34
N PHE A 64 -3.31 -0.68 -15.67
CA PHE A 64 -3.95 -2.00 -15.61
C PHE A 64 -5.26 -1.93 -14.83
N LEU A 65 -5.28 -1.22 -13.71
CA LEU A 65 -6.49 -1.01 -12.92
C LEU A 65 -7.53 -0.21 -13.72
N ALA A 66 -7.15 0.89 -14.35
CA ALA A 66 -8.06 1.73 -15.14
C ALA A 66 -8.77 0.94 -16.25
N ALA A 67 -8.04 0.03 -16.93
CA ALA A 67 -8.61 -0.82 -17.97
C ALA A 67 -9.59 -1.87 -17.42
N TRP A 68 -9.46 -2.25 -16.15
CA TRP A 68 -10.33 -3.24 -15.49
C TRP A 68 -11.54 -2.61 -14.81
N LEU A 69 -11.48 -1.36 -14.36
CA LEU A 69 -12.53 -0.69 -13.57
C LEU A 69 -13.93 -0.59 -14.23
N PRO A 70 -14.08 -0.49 -15.57
CA PRO A 70 -15.42 -0.47 -16.16
C PRO A 70 -16.27 -1.67 -15.72
N GLY A 71 -17.46 -1.38 -15.15
CA GLY A 71 -18.35 -2.39 -14.60
C GLY A 71 -18.07 -2.80 -13.14
N HIS A 72 -17.11 -2.14 -12.46
CA HIS A 72 -16.75 -2.38 -11.06
C HIS A 72 -16.87 -1.10 -10.23
N ASP A 73 -18.05 -0.47 -10.25
CA ASP A 73 -18.28 0.87 -9.68
C ASP A 73 -18.26 0.89 -8.14
N ASP A 74 -18.40 -0.24 -7.49
CA ASP A 74 -18.37 -0.41 -6.03
C ASP A 74 -16.96 -0.65 -5.44
N VAL A 75 -15.91 -0.58 -6.28
CA VAL A 75 -14.52 -0.71 -5.85
C VAL A 75 -13.97 0.64 -5.41
N VAL A 76 -13.40 0.69 -4.21
CA VAL A 76 -12.64 1.84 -3.70
C VAL A 76 -11.22 1.79 -4.25
N VAL A 77 -10.81 2.86 -4.91
CA VAL A 77 -9.51 3.00 -5.56
C VAL A 77 -8.61 3.93 -4.77
N ALA A 78 -7.51 3.40 -4.26
CA ALA A 78 -6.47 4.16 -3.59
C ALA A 78 -5.19 4.19 -4.44
N SER A 79 -4.66 5.39 -4.69
CA SER A 79 -3.36 5.54 -5.34
C SER A 79 -2.41 6.40 -4.52
N LYS A 80 -1.12 6.45 -4.95
CA LYS A 80 -0.06 7.17 -4.26
C LYS A 80 0.82 7.92 -5.25
N TRP A 81 1.36 9.05 -4.78
CA TRP A 81 2.32 9.89 -5.49
C TRP A 81 3.57 10.14 -4.63
N GLY A 82 4.61 10.68 -5.21
CA GLY A 82 5.85 11.04 -4.51
C GLY A 82 7.02 10.10 -4.79
N TYR A 83 6.82 9.12 -5.67
CA TYR A 83 7.88 8.34 -6.32
C TYR A 83 7.64 8.28 -7.81
N THR A 84 8.70 8.45 -8.59
CA THR A 84 8.70 8.25 -10.04
C THR A 84 9.32 6.90 -10.35
N TYR A 85 8.64 6.05 -11.13
CA TYR A 85 9.19 4.80 -11.62
C TYR A 85 10.25 5.10 -12.70
N THR A 86 11.47 4.61 -12.52
CA THR A 86 12.63 4.93 -13.37
C THR A 86 13.27 3.70 -14.01
N ALA A 87 12.80 2.49 -13.69
CA ALA A 87 13.44 1.24 -14.16
C ALA A 87 13.23 0.92 -15.65
N GLY A 88 12.40 1.68 -16.40
CA GLY A 88 12.21 1.45 -17.83
C GLY A 88 11.71 0.05 -18.17
N TRP A 89 10.89 -0.56 -17.31
CA TRP A 89 10.38 -1.92 -17.43
C TRP A 89 11.44 -3.02 -17.30
N ARG A 90 12.56 -2.73 -16.60
CA ARG A 90 13.69 -3.68 -16.39
C ARG A 90 13.70 -4.15 -14.93
N VAL A 91 14.12 -5.41 -14.72
CA VAL A 91 14.35 -5.99 -13.39
C VAL A 91 15.71 -5.59 -12.85
N ASP A 92 16.72 -5.49 -13.73
CA ASP A 92 18.13 -5.21 -13.42
C ASP A 92 18.48 -3.72 -13.46
N ALA A 93 17.50 -2.83 -13.38
CA ALA A 93 17.76 -1.39 -13.38
C ALA A 93 18.53 -0.98 -12.12
N PRO A 94 19.53 -0.08 -12.24
CA PRO A 94 20.32 0.38 -11.09
C PRO A 94 19.51 1.22 -10.10
N VAL A 95 18.44 1.89 -10.58
CA VAL A 95 17.49 2.66 -9.79
C VAL A 95 16.08 2.37 -10.28
N HIS A 96 15.24 1.87 -9.40
CA HIS A 96 13.86 1.51 -9.75
C HIS A 96 12.86 2.65 -9.52
N GLU A 97 13.12 3.49 -8.53
CA GLU A 97 12.24 4.57 -8.11
C GLU A 97 13.05 5.77 -7.63
N ALA A 98 12.60 6.96 -7.95
CA ALA A 98 13.14 8.22 -7.42
C ALA A 98 12.08 8.91 -6.55
N LYS A 99 12.42 9.21 -5.29
CA LYS A 99 11.54 9.86 -4.32
C LYS A 99 11.58 11.37 -4.49
N ASP A 100 10.41 12.00 -4.59
CA ASP A 100 10.26 13.46 -4.60
C ASP A 100 8.87 13.84 -4.08
N HIS A 101 8.81 14.48 -2.92
CA HIS A 101 7.58 14.98 -2.28
C HIS A 101 7.34 16.48 -2.54
N SER A 102 7.90 17.04 -3.60
CA SER A 102 7.68 18.45 -3.95
C SER A 102 6.26 18.72 -4.46
N PRO A 103 5.75 19.96 -4.31
CA PRO A 103 4.49 20.38 -4.91
C PRO A 103 4.44 20.19 -6.44
N ALA A 104 5.58 20.34 -7.12
CA ALA A 104 5.68 20.15 -8.58
C ALA A 104 5.45 18.68 -8.96
N THR A 105 6.06 17.74 -8.22
CA THR A 105 5.83 16.30 -8.42
C THR A 105 4.39 15.92 -8.09
N PHE A 106 3.81 16.48 -7.02
CA PHE A 106 2.39 16.29 -6.72
C PHE A 106 1.50 16.70 -7.90
N ALA A 107 1.65 17.92 -8.41
CA ALA A 107 0.83 18.43 -9.51
C ALA A 107 0.93 17.54 -10.75
N ARG A 108 2.15 17.25 -11.19
CA ARG A 108 2.40 16.40 -12.35
C ARG A 108 1.80 15.00 -12.18
N GLN A 109 2.04 14.35 -11.05
CA GLN A 109 1.57 12.98 -10.81
C GLN A 109 0.06 12.90 -10.58
N LEU A 110 -0.56 13.96 -10.05
CA LEU A 110 -2.01 14.05 -9.95
C LEU A 110 -2.65 14.10 -11.34
N ASP A 111 -2.09 14.91 -12.26
CA ASP A 111 -2.58 14.99 -13.64
C ASP A 111 -2.44 13.64 -14.36
N GLU A 112 -1.28 12.97 -14.20
CA GLU A 112 -1.03 11.63 -14.75
C GLU A 112 -2.01 10.59 -14.19
N THR A 113 -2.26 10.58 -12.87
CA THR A 113 -3.22 9.67 -12.22
C THR A 113 -4.65 9.95 -12.68
N ARG A 114 -5.05 11.23 -12.78
CA ARG A 114 -6.37 11.63 -13.26
C ARG A 114 -6.62 11.26 -14.72
N ALA A 115 -5.58 11.34 -15.55
CA ALA A 115 -5.66 10.93 -16.95
C ALA A 115 -5.99 9.44 -17.11
N LEU A 116 -5.59 8.59 -16.15
CA LEU A 116 -5.87 7.15 -16.15
C LEU A 116 -7.14 6.80 -15.38
N LEU A 117 -7.28 7.27 -14.14
CA LEU A 117 -8.33 6.85 -13.22
C LEU A 117 -9.57 7.77 -13.26
N GLY A 118 -9.43 8.99 -13.76
CA GLY A 118 -10.54 9.95 -13.84
C GLY A 118 -11.18 10.22 -12.49
N GLY A 119 -12.50 10.17 -12.44
CA GLY A 119 -13.31 10.31 -11.23
C GLY A 119 -13.35 9.07 -10.32
N ARG A 120 -12.59 8.01 -10.65
CA ARG A 120 -12.52 6.77 -9.86
C ARG A 120 -11.43 6.79 -8.78
N LEU A 121 -10.72 7.91 -8.62
CA LEU A 121 -9.73 8.10 -7.55
C LEU A 121 -10.44 8.47 -6.25
N ASP A 122 -10.58 7.52 -5.32
CA ASP A 122 -11.23 7.75 -4.02
C ASP A 122 -10.25 8.22 -2.95
N THR A 123 -9.01 7.71 -2.97
CA THR A 123 -7.97 8.06 -1.99
C THR A 123 -6.65 8.34 -2.68
N TYR A 124 -6.02 9.47 -2.36
CA TYR A 124 -4.69 9.82 -2.88
C TYR A 124 -3.71 10.06 -1.75
N GLN A 125 -2.62 9.30 -1.72
CA GLN A 125 -1.70 9.23 -0.59
C GLN A 125 -0.31 9.74 -0.98
N ILE A 126 0.36 10.42 -0.04
CA ILE A 126 1.80 10.67 -0.14
C ILE A 126 2.53 9.36 0.14
N HIS A 127 3.41 8.93 -0.76
CA HIS A 127 4.04 7.62 -0.73
C HIS A 127 5.29 7.59 0.17
N SER A 128 5.32 6.71 1.19
CA SER A 128 6.49 6.44 2.05
C SER A 128 7.08 7.68 2.74
N VAL A 129 6.24 8.42 3.44
CA VAL A 129 6.62 9.56 4.27
C VAL A 129 7.48 9.08 5.44
N THR A 130 8.55 9.82 5.73
CA THR A 130 9.41 9.68 6.91
C THR A 130 9.37 10.97 7.73
N PRO A 131 9.85 11.02 8.99
CA PRO A 131 9.82 12.25 9.78
C PRO A 131 10.51 13.45 9.11
N GLU A 132 11.52 13.19 8.28
CA GLU A 132 12.28 14.19 7.54
C GLU A 132 11.61 14.64 6.24
N SER A 133 10.49 14.03 5.87
CA SER A 133 9.80 14.36 4.62
C SER A 133 9.29 15.80 4.64
N PRO A 134 9.64 16.64 3.65
CA PRO A 134 9.12 18.00 3.55
C PRO A 134 7.59 18.05 3.45
N ALA A 135 6.98 16.97 2.99
CA ALA A 135 5.52 16.87 2.89
C ALA A 135 4.78 17.02 4.23
N LEU A 136 5.45 16.85 5.36
CA LEU A 136 4.85 17.06 6.68
C LEU A 136 4.82 18.53 7.12
N THR A 137 5.54 19.43 6.45
CA THR A 137 5.69 20.84 6.84
C THR A 137 5.41 21.84 5.71
N ASP A 138 5.38 21.40 4.46
CA ASP A 138 5.17 22.27 3.30
C ASP A 138 3.70 22.73 3.19
N ARG A 139 3.46 23.96 3.63
CA ARG A 139 2.13 24.57 3.60
C ARG A 139 1.57 24.77 2.19
N THR A 140 2.43 24.92 1.17
CA THR A 140 1.99 25.04 -0.21
C THR A 140 1.43 23.71 -0.70
N LEU A 141 2.13 22.62 -0.39
CA LEU A 141 1.64 21.26 -0.66
C LEU A 141 0.34 20.98 0.11
N HIS A 142 0.28 21.36 1.40
CA HIS A 142 -0.92 21.11 2.22
C HIS A 142 -2.16 21.81 1.64
N ARG A 143 -2.06 23.06 1.17
CA ARG A 143 -3.18 23.75 0.51
C ARG A 143 -3.58 23.07 -0.80
N ALA A 144 -2.61 22.61 -1.60
CA ALA A 144 -2.90 21.89 -2.84
C ALA A 144 -3.61 20.55 -2.57
N LEU A 145 -3.19 19.82 -1.53
CA LEU A 145 -3.86 18.59 -1.09
C LEU A 145 -5.27 18.86 -0.54
N ALA A 146 -5.46 19.94 0.23
CA ALA A 146 -6.77 20.37 0.72
C ALA A 146 -7.71 20.75 -0.44
N SER A 147 -7.19 21.41 -1.47
CA SER A 147 -7.95 21.71 -2.70
C SER A 147 -8.38 20.44 -3.43
N LEU A 148 -7.54 19.41 -3.44
CA LEU A 148 -7.92 18.09 -3.97
C LEU A 148 -8.99 17.43 -3.09
N ALA A 149 -8.85 17.50 -1.75
CA ALA A 149 -9.86 16.98 -0.81
C ALA A 149 -11.25 17.59 -1.06
N ALA A 150 -11.32 18.87 -1.37
CA ALA A 150 -12.57 19.57 -1.68
C ALA A 150 -13.30 19.01 -2.92
N THR A 151 -12.62 18.24 -3.77
CA THR A 151 -13.25 17.52 -4.90
C THR A 151 -13.83 16.17 -4.54
N GLY A 152 -13.76 15.76 -3.25
CA GLY A 152 -14.26 14.47 -2.75
C GLY A 152 -13.19 13.38 -2.63
N VAL A 153 -11.94 13.65 -3.01
CA VAL A 153 -10.82 12.68 -2.87
C VAL A 153 -10.33 12.68 -1.42
N THR A 154 -10.28 11.52 -0.80
CA THR A 154 -9.68 11.36 0.54
C THR A 154 -8.16 11.52 0.47
N ILE A 155 -7.60 12.43 1.26
CA ILE A 155 -6.15 12.63 1.35
C ILE A 155 -5.58 11.72 2.44
N GLY A 156 -4.46 11.06 2.10
CA GLY A 156 -3.76 10.19 3.02
C GLY A 156 -2.26 10.22 2.85
N LEU A 157 -1.58 9.39 3.61
CA LEU A 157 -0.16 9.12 3.47
C LEU A 157 0.15 7.66 3.75
N SER A 158 1.16 7.12 3.09
CA SER A 158 1.83 5.92 3.58
C SER A 158 3.16 6.30 4.23
N VAL A 159 3.56 5.56 5.25
CA VAL A 159 4.82 5.75 5.96
C VAL A 159 5.77 4.59 5.76
N SER A 160 7.06 4.79 6.00
CA SER A 160 8.09 3.76 5.93
C SER A 160 9.28 4.12 6.83
N GLY A 161 10.12 3.12 7.11
CA GLY A 161 11.32 3.29 7.93
C GLY A 161 11.08 3.03 9.42
N PRO A 162 12.17 2.95 10.21
CA PRO A 162 12.10 2.59 11.63
C PRO A 162 11.31 3.60 12.48
N HIS A 163 11.19 4.84 12.02
CA HIS A 163 10.49 5.94 12.70
C HIS A 163 9.09 6.20 12.12
N GLN A 164 8.43 5.18 11.55
CA GLN A 164 7.08 5.36 10.97
C GLN A 164 6.04 5.86 11.99
N ALA A 165 6.17 5.51 13.28
CA ALA A 165 5.29 6.01 14.33
C ALA A 165 5.38 7.54 14.51
N ASP A 166 6.59 8.11 14.42
CA ASP A 166 6.80 9.55 14.54
C ASP A 166 6.24 10.29 13.32
N ALA A 167 6.41 9.74 12.12
CA ALA A 167 5.81 10.28 10.91
C ALA A 167 4.28 10.28 10.98
N ILE A 168 3.66 9.22 11.50
CA ILE A 168 2.21 9.15 11.73
C ILE A 168 1.77 10.27 12.68
N ARG A 169 2.38 10.39 13.87
CA ARG A 169 2.03 11.42 14.84
C ARG A 169 2.24 12.83 14.30
N ALA A 170 3.29 13.05 13.50
CA ALA A 170 3.48 14.33 12.81
C ALA A 170 2.35 14.63 11.84
N ALA A 171 1.94 13.63 11.05
CA ALA A 171 0.84 13.76 10.09
C ALA A 171 -0.52 14.04 10.77
N LEU A 172 -0.80 13.43 11.93
CA LEU A 172 -2.04 13.66 12.67
C LEU A 172 -2.22 15.13 13.12
N ARG A 173 -1.12 15.87 13.28
CA ARG A 173 -1.13 17.29 13.64
C ARG A 173 -1.25 18.26 12.47
N VAL A 174 -1.27 17.75 11.22
CA VAL A 174 -1.37 18.62 10.05
C VAL A 174 -2.84 18.98 9.80
N GLU A 175 -3.10 20.27 9.91
CA GLU A 175 -4.42 20.86 9.65
C GLU A 175 -4.33 21.94 8.57
N VAL A 176 -5.40 22.10 7.82
CA VAL A 176 -5.64 23.20 6.89
C VAL A 176 -7.00 23.79 7.21
N ASP A 177 -7.03 25.09 7.50
CA ASP A 177 -8.24 25.84 7.88
C ASP A 177 -9.01 25.21 9.06
N GLY A 178 -8.27 24.62 10.03
CA GLY A 178 -8.83 23.98 11.23
C GLY A 178 -9.30 22.54 11.01
N GLU A 179 -9.18 22.00 9.81
CA GLU A 179 -9.57 20.64 9.48
C GLU A 179 -8.36 19.73 9.29
N PRO A 180 -8.37 18.52 9.86
CA PRO A 180 -7.32 17.54 9.65
C PRO A 180 -7.17 17.18 8.17
N LEU A 181 -5.94 17.33 7.64
CA LEU A 181 -5.64 17.10 6.23
C LEU A 181 -5.64 15.61 5.87
N PHE A 182 -4.95 14.79 6.66
CA PHE A 182 -4.79 13.37 6.37
C PHE A 182 -5.89 12.54 7.03
N ARG A 183 -6.74 11.93 6.22
CA ARG A 183 -7.86 11.10 6.66
C ARG A 183 -7.57 9.59 6.55
N THR A 184 -6.48 9.20 5.89
CA THR A 184 -6.02 7.81 5.76
C THR A 184 -4.55 7.72 6.10
N VAL A 185 -4.18 6.73 6.90
CA VAL A 185 -2.81 6.38 7.26
C VAL A 185 -2.53 4.96 6.82
N GLN A 186 -1.48 4.76 6.02
CA GLN A 186 -1.03 3.44 5.60
C GLN A 186 0.37 3.16 6.16
N ALA A 187 0.54 2.08 6.92
CA ALA A 187 1.81 1.75 7.57
C ALA A 187 2.12 0.25 7.48
N THR A 188 3.40 -0.07 7.60
CA THR A 188 3.84 -1.45 7.79
C THR A 188 3.51 -1.89 9.21
N TRP A 189 2.75 -2.97 9.32
CA TRP A 189 2.57 -3.72 10.55
C TRP A 189 2.46 -5.21 10.24
N ASN A 190 3.29 -6.01 10.88
CA ASN A 190 3.27 -7.47 10.79
C ASN A 190 3.89 -8.08 12.06
N LEU A 191 3.99 -9.41 12.12
CA LEU A 191 4.50 -10.11 13.30
C LEU A 191 5.97 -9.80 13.63
N LEU A 192 6.77 -9.36 12.63
CA LEU A 192 8.18 -8.98 12.81
C LEU A 192 8.34 -7.49 13.11
N GLU A 193 7.46 -6.62 12.56
CA GLU A 193 7.52 -5.17 12.70
C GLU A 193 6.21 -4.65 13.28
N ARG A 194 6.23 -4.30 14.56
CA ARG A 194 5.04 -3.88 15.32
C ARG A 194 5.11 -2.43 15.81
N SER A 195 6.22 -1.74 15.55
CA SER A 195 6.53 -0.43 16.16
C SER A 195 5.51 0.67 15.85
N ALA A 196 4.84 0.59 14.70
CA ALA A 196 3.78 1.53 14.35
C ALA A 196 2.49 1.34 15.16
N GLY A 197 2.29 0.20 15.80
CA GLY A 197 1.03 -0.16 16.46
C GLY A 197 0.44 0.92 17.36
N PRO A 198 1.19 1.48 18.32
CA PRO A 198 0.68 2.56 19.18
C PRO A 198 0.19 3.79 18.38
N ALA A 199 0.98 4.26 17.40
CA ALA A 199 0.62 5.42 16.58
C ALA A 199 -0.57 5.12 15.64
N LEU A 200 -0.72 3.87 15.16
CA LEU A 200 -1.88 3.43 14.40
C LEU A 200 -3.14 3.39 15.28
N THR A 201 -3.00 3.00 16.55
CA THR A 201 -4.11 3.05 17.51
C THR A 201 -4.55 4.50 17.77
N GLU A 202 -3.59 5.43 17.93
CA GLU A 202 -3.86 6.86 18.05
C GLU A 202 -4.59 7.40 16.79
N ALA A 203 -4.10 7.05 15.59
CA ALA A 203 -4.71 7.46 14.32
C ALA A 203 -6.15 6.94 14.18
N HIS A 204 -6.38 5.68 14.50
CA HIS A 204 -7.71 5.06 14.44
C HIS A 204 -8.68 5.70 15.45
N ALA A 205 -8.23 5.94 16.69
CA ALA A 205 -9.02 6.60 17.72
C ALA A 205 -9.38 8.05 17.33
N ASP A 206 -8.52 8.72 16.55
CA ASP A 206 -8.74 10.06 16.00
C ASP A 206 -9.55 10.04 14.67
N GLY A 207 -10.18 8.91 14.35
CA GLY A 207 -11.10 8.76 13.21
C GLY A 207 -10.40 8.65 11.85
N ARG A 208 -9.09 8.37 11.81
CA ARG A 208 -8.40 8.11 10.53
C ARG A 208 -8.62 6.67 10.11
N ARG A 209 -8.82 6.44 8.81
CA ARG A 209 -8.78 5.09 8.24
C ARG A 209 -7.35 4.57 8.28
N VAL A 210 -7.16 3.40 8.87
CA VAL A 210 -5.86 2.74 8.95
C VAL A 210 -5.78 1.59 7.95
N VAL A 211 -4.75 1.64 7.09
CA VAL A 211 -4.44 0.61 6.11
C VAL A 211 -3.11 -0.04 6.48
N VAL A 212 -3.13 -1.34 6.75
CA VAL A 212 -1.93 -2.12 7.03
C VAL A 212 -1.35 -2.65 5.72
N LYS A 213 -0.08 -2.33 5.46
CA LYS A 213 0.71 -2.89 4.35
C LYS A 213 1.80 -3.84 4.85
N GLU A 214 2.36 -4.63 3.93
CA GLU A 214 3.46 -5.55 4.22
C GLU A 214 3.16 -6.56 5.34
N GLY A 215 1.91 -6.99 5.46
CA GLY A 215 1.48 -7.96 6.49
C GLY A 215 2.23 -9.30 6.46
N LEU A 216 2.85 -9.65 5.31
CA LEU A 216 3.70 -10.83 5.12
C LEU A 216 5.20 -10.51 5.13
N ALA A 217 5.61 -9.31 5.58
CA ALA A 217 7.01 -8.90 5.69
C ALA A 217 7.83 -9.17 4.40
N ASN A 218 7.29 -8.76 3.25
CA ASN A 218 7.90 -8.97 1.92
C ASN A 218 8.22 -10.45 1.63
N GLY A 219 7.35 -11.36 2.02
CA GLY A 219 7.47 -12.80 1.81
C GLY A 219 8.17 -13.57 2.94
N ARG A 220 8.73 -12.91 3.94
CA ARG A 220 9.38 -13.56 5.10
C ARG A 220 8.40 -14.37 5.95
N LEU A 221 7.12 -14.06 5.90
CA LEU A 221 6.03 -14.75 6.61
C LEU A 221 5.13 -15.57 5.67
N ALA A 222 5.52 -15.76 4.41
CA ALA A 222 4.68 -16.43 3.40
C ALA A 222 4.38 -17.90 3.72
N GLY A 223 5.22 -18.58 4.52
CA GLY A 223 4.96 -19.95 4.99
C GLY A 223 3.78 -20.08 5.97
N ASN A 224 3.32 -18.96 6.55
CA ASN A 224 2.21 -18.87 7.50
C ASN A 224 1.30 -17.67 7.14
N ASP A 225 1.05 -17.45 5.86
CA ASP A 225 0.40 -16.26 5.31
C ASP A 225 -0.97 -15.96 5.93
N SER A 226 -1.85 -16.97 5.99
CA SER A 226 -3.19 -16.81 6.57
C SER A 226 -3.12 -16.41 8.06
N ALA A 227 -2.27 -17.05 8.87
CA ALA A 227 -2.14 -16.73 10.28
C ALA A 227 -1.46 -15.37 10.52
N ALA A 228 -0.46 -15.00 9.69
CA ALA A 228 0.19 -13.70 9.78
C ALA A 228 -0.77 -12.54 9.43
N LEU A 229 -1.58 -12.70 8.38
CA LEU A 229 -2.60 -11.71 8.02
C LEU A 229 -3.76 -11.68 9.03
N ALA A 230 -4.15 -12.84 9.59
CA ALA A 230 -5.15 -12.89 10.66
C ALA A 230 -4.69 -12.10 11.89
N ALA A 231 -3.40 -12.18 12.26
CA ALA A 231 -2.83 -11.39 13.34
C ALA A 231 -2.91 -9.86 13.06
N ALA A 232 -2.71 -9.44 11.81
CA ALA A 232 -2.89 -8.04 11.42
C ALA A 232 -4.38 -7.63 11.44
N LEU A 233 -5.28 -8.47 10.94
CA LEU A 233 -6.71 -8.25 10.98
C LEU A 233 -7.28 -8.20 12.41
N ALA A 234 -6.66 -8.91 13.35
CA ALA A 234 -7.06 -8.92 14.75
C ALA A 234 -6.71 -7.60 15.47
N GLN A 235 -5.88 -6.73 14.89
CA GLN A 235 -5.56 -5.45 15.49
C GLN A 235 -6.78 -4.52 15.45
N PRO A 236 -7.18 -3.91 16.59
CA PRO A 236 -8.35 -3.04 16.66
C PRO A 236 -8.26 -1.83 15.72
N PHE A 237 -7.06 -1.35 15.44
CA PHE A 237 -6.82 -0.21 14.56
C PHE A 237 -6.87 -0.54 13.07
N ALA A 238 -6.80 -1.81 12.66
CA ALA A 238 -6.69 -2.15 11.25
C ALA A 238 -8.08 -2.13 10.56
N ASP A 239 -8.35 -1.12 9.75
CA ASP A 239 -9.57 -1.07 8.93
C ASP A 239 -9.42 -1.92 7.67
N ILE A 240 -8.25 -1.83 7.01
CA ILE A 240 -7.91 -2.61 5.82
C ILE A 240 -6.52 -3.24 6.02
N VAL A 241 -6.37 -4.51 5.65
CA VAL A 241 -5.09 -5.20 5.55
C VAL A 241 -4.85 -5.56 4.07
N LEU A 242 -3.75 -5.09 3.50
CA LEU A 242 -3.45 -5.31 2.09
C LEU A 242 -2.85 -6.69 1.85
N SER A 243 -3.43 -7.43 0.92
CA SER A 243 -2.82 -8.59 0.28
C SER A 243 -1.95 -8.12 -0.89
N GLY A 244 -0.66 -8.45 -0.89
CA GLY A 244 0.27 -8.26 -1.99
C GLY A 244 0.46 -9.54 -2.81
N ALA A 245 -0.57 -10.36 -2.96
CA ALA A 245 -0.52 -11.60 -3.72
C ALA A 245 -0.11 -11.35 -5.18
N ALA A 246 0.76 -12.21 -5.72
CA ALA A 246 1.18 -12.21 -7.12
C ALA A 246 0.47 -13.32 -7.94
N THR A 247 -0.24 -14.22 -7.27
CA THR A 247 -1.04 -15.30 -7.88
C THR A 247 -2.40 -15.43 -7.21
N VAL A 248 -3.38 -15.98 -7.96
CA VAL A 248 -4.72 -16.27 -7.42
C VAL A 248 -4.65 -17.27 -6.26
N ALA A 249 -3.74 -18.24 -6.31
CA ALA A 249 -3.55 -19.21 -5.22
C ALA A 249 -3.09 -18.51 -3.93
N GLN A 250 -2.13 -17.58 -4.01
CA GLN A 250 -1.71 -16.76 -2.86
C GLN A 250 -2.85 -15.88 -2.35
N LEU A 251 -3.61 -15.24 -3.24
CA LEU A 251 -4.77 -14.45 -2.84
C LEU A 251 -5.80 -15.30 -2.08
N THR A 252 -6.13 -16.46 -2.60
CA THR A 252 -7.05 -17.41 -1.95
C THR A 252 -6.54 -17.83 -0.56
N SER A 253 -5.24 -18.11 -0.43
CA SER A 253 -4.64 -18.41 0.86
C SER A 253 -4.73 -17.24 1.83
N ASN A 254 -4.40 -16.04 1.36
CA ASN A 254 -4.46 -14.82 2.16
C ASN A 254 -5.90 -14.51 2.66
N LEU A 255 -6.91 -14.80 1.85
CA LEU A 255 -8.32 -14.58 2.21
C LEU A 255 -8.80 -15.50 3.35
N ARG A 256 -8.18 -16.67 3.56
CA ARG A 256 -8.46 -17.55 4.72
C ARG A 256 -8.18 -16.87 6.06
N ALA A 257 -7.38 -15.79 6.07
CA ALA A 257 -7.14 -15.00 7.26
C ALA A 257 -8.44 -14.41 7.85
N LEU A 258 -9.46 -14.13 7.03
CA LEU A 258 -10.77 -13.64 7.49
C LEU A 258 -11.51 -14.69 8.31
N GLU A 259 -11.45 -15.96 7.89
CA GLU A 259 -12.07 -17.09 8.60
C GLU A 259 -11.34 -17.35 9.92
N ALA A 260 -9.99 -17.33 9.90
CA ALA A 260 -9.16 -17.51 11.08
C ALA A 260 -9.41 -16.43 12.14
N THR A 261 -9.64 -15.19 11.70
CA THR A 261 -9.95 -14.06 12.60
C THR A 261 -11.34 -14.23 13.22
N ALA A 262 -12.33 -14.69 12.45
CA ALA A 262 -13.70 -14.88 12.92
C ALA A 262 -13.83 -15.99 13.96
N THR A 263 -13.01 -17.03 13.87
CA THR A 263 -13.06 -18.20 14.77
C THR A 263 -12.17 -18.09 16.00
N ALA A 264 -11.33 -17.09 16.11
CA ALA A 264 -10.31 -16.88 17.16
C ALA A 264 -9.40 -18.13 17.39
N THR A 265 -9.31 -19.03 16.41
CA THR A 265 -8.71 -20.37 16.54
C THR A 265 -7.29 -20.48 16.02
N ALA A 266 -6.76 -19.50 15.29
CA ALA A 266 -5.39 -19.57 14.82
C ALA A 266 -4.44 -19.06 15.90
N PRO A 267 -3.56 -19.92 16.46
CA PRO A 267 -2.45 -19.42 17.29
C PRO A 267 -1.61 -18.47 16.40
N ALA A 268 -1.31 -17.30 16.95
CA ALA A 268 -0.37 -16.40 16.26
C ALA A 268 0.92 -17.18 15.97
N PRO A 269 1.46 -17.15 14.75
CA PRO A 269 2.74 -17.79 14.47
C PRO A 269 3.77 -17.31 15.48
N ALA A 270 4.62 -18.21 15.96
CA ALA A 270 5.70 -17.88 16.88
C ALA A 270 6.79 -17.08 16.15
N ALA A 271 6.50 -15.81 15.85
CA ALA A 271 7.46 -14.87 15.30
C ALA A 271 7.78 -13.83 16.36
N SER A 272 9.04 -13.74 16.74
CA SER A 272 9.52 -12.70 17.65
C SER A 272 9.64 -11.39 16.88
N PRO A 273 9.11 -10.28 17.41
CA PRO A 273 9.33 -8.96 16.82
C PRO A 273 10.84 -8.66 16.74
N GLU A 274 11.24 -8.03 15.65
CA GLU A 274 12.59 -7.49 15.46
C GLU A 274 12.65 -6.05 15.99
N SER A 275 13.86 -5.54 16.21
CA SER A 275 13.99 -4.09 16.38
C SER A 275 13.60 -3.38 15.07
N PRO A 276 12.99 -2.20 15.12
CA PRO A 276 12.64 -1.49 13.88
C PRO A 276 13.83 -1.29 12.95
N ASP A 277 14.99 -0.94 13.49
CA ASP A 277 16.22 -0.73 12.71
C ASP A 277 16.67 -2.00 11.99
N ASP A 278 16.61 -3.16 12.65
CA ASP A 278 16.99 -4.45 12.05
C ASP A 278 16.01 -4.88 10.97
N TYR A 279 14.71 -4.73 11.22
CA TYR A 279 13.68 -5.05 10.23
C TYR A 279 13.85 -4.20 8.96
N TRP A 280 13.96 -2.89 9.11
CA TRP A 280 14.05 -1.97 7.99
C TRP A 280 15.39 -2.07 7.24
N ARG A 281 16.49 -2.39 7.94
CA ARG A 281 17.78 -2.71 7.31
C ARG A 281 17.67 -3.98 6.47
N THR A 282 17.09 -5.05 7.01
CA THR A 282 16.85 -6.30 6.28
C THR A 282 15.96 -6.08 5.06
N ARG A 283 14.86 -5.31 5.23
CA ARG A 283 13.94 -5.00 4.14
C ARG A 283 14.61 -4.20 3.02
N SER A 284 15.43 -3.21 3.36
CA SER A 284 16.12 -2.38 2.35
C SER A 284 17.20 -3.13 1.58
N ALA A 285 17.70 -4.22 2.13
CA ALA A 285 18.69 -5.11 1.49
C ALA A 285 18.05 -6.16 0.56
N LEU A 286 16.70 -6.26 0.51
CA LEU A 286 16.02 -7.19 -0.39
C LEU A 286 16.30 -6.81 -1.85
N ALA A 287 16.70 -7.80 -2.64
CA ALA A 287 16.92 -7.61 -4.07
C ALA A 287 15.59 -7.34 -4.80
N TRP A 288 15.66 -6.52 -5.83
CA TRP A 288 14.58 -6.40 -6.81
C TRP A 288 14.60 -7.63 -7.72
N SER A 289 13.53 -8.37 -7.79
CA SER A 289 13.42 -9.62 -8.55
C SER A 289 12.13 -9.71 -9.36
#